data_e5b8ac9d2fe2826f54ba7a71df158a34
#
_entry.id   e5b8ac9d2fe2826f54ba7a71df158a34
#
_cell.length_a   1.000
_cell.length_b   1.000
_cell.length_c   1.000
_cell.angle_alpha   90.00
_cell.angle_beta   90.00
_cell.angle_gamma   90.00
#
_symmetry.space_group_name_H-M   'P 1'
#
loop_
_entity.id
_entity.type
_entity.pdbx_description
1 polymer ?
#
loop_
_entity_poly.entity_id
_entity_poly.type
_entity_poly.pdbx_seq_one_letter_code
_entity_poly.pdbx_strand_id
1 'polypeptide(L)'
;MDYRFNDEQVLLKESLEGWLSRNYGFEQWRGLAASDLGFAETNWHTFAEMGWLGIGIPEEFGGVGFGAVERMLIGEAFGRHLVNEPYLASSVLAGSLMLHAGSEAQKAEWLPRMAAGEARLALAFAETASRFDLNHVATFARRQASRWVLSGEKILVLDARAAERILILARTSGETGDRHGLGLFLIDPATEGLSLRSYTTVDDRRASDIVLDGVVAEALIGDDGGAFHPLERCLDEAILYLCAEAPGAM
;
A
#
# COMPACT_ATOMS: atom_id res chain seq x y z
N MET A 1 31.86 -2.17 10.76
CA MET A 1 30.58 -1.77 10.16
C MET A 1 30.31 -0.35 10.65
N ASP A 2 30.12 0.61 9.76
CA ASP A 2 29.81 2.00 10.14
C ASP A 2 28.29 2.12 10.18
N TYR A 3 27.73 2.55 11.33
CA TYR A 3 26.29 2.71 11.55
C TYR A 3 25.86 4.19 11.45
N ARG A 4 26.76 5.08 11.02
CA ARG A 4 26.43 6.48 10.82
C ARG A 4 25.66 6.66 9.52
N PHE A 5 24.66 7.52 9.55
CA PHE A 5 23.96 7.94 8.36
C PHE A 5 24.89 8.69 7.41
N ASN A 6 24.73 8.49 6.12
CA ASN A 6 25.39 9.28 5.08
C ASN A 6 24.72 10.67 4.98
N ASP A 7 25.32 11.57 4.18
CA ASP A 7 24.83 12.95 4.05
C ASP A 7 23.39 13.04 3.51
N GLU A 8 23.01 12.17 2.58
CA GLU A 8 21.65 12.12 2.02
C GLU A 8 20.63 11.64 3.05
N GLN A 9 20.98 10.64 3.86
CA GLN A 9 20.15 10.15 4.96
C GLN A 9 19.97 11.20 6.06
N VAL A 10 21.02 11.97 6.36
CA VAL A 10 20.94 13.09 7.30
C VAL A 10 20.01 14.18 6.77
N LEU A 11 20.14 14.57 5.50
CA LEU A 11 19.28 15.56 4.86
C LEU A 11 17.81 15.10 4.82
N LEU A 12 17.56 13.83 4.51
CA LEU A 12 16.21 13.27 4.56
C LEU A 12 15.61 13.37 5.97
N LYS A 13 16.39 12.97 7.00
CA LYS A 13 15.95 13.04 8.39
C LYS A 13 15.65 14.48 8.82
N GLU A 14 16.51 15.43 8.48
CA GLU A 14 16.31 16.86 8.78
C GLU A 14 15.07 17.43 8.06
N SER A 15 14.84 17.02 6.82
CA SER A 15 13.64 17.39 6.03
C SER A 15 12.36 16.89 6.69
N LEU A 16 12.31 15.61 7.06
CA LEU A 16 11.18 14.98 7.75
C LEU A 16 10.87 15.70 9.07
N GLU A 17 11.84 15.76 9.97
CA GLU A 17 11.67 16.38 11.29
C GLU A 17 11.33 17.87 11.17
N GLY A 18 11.97 18.59 10.25
CA GLY A 18 11.74 20.01 10.03
C GLY A 18 10.33 20.32 9.54
N TRP A 19 9.73 19.49 8.70
CA TRP A 19 8.37 19.70 8.23
C TRP A 19 7.34 19.19 9.23
N LEU A 20 7.50 17.96 9.74
CA LEU A 20 6.52 17.32 10.64
C LEU A 20 6.38 18.08 11.95
N SER A 21 7.48 18.52 12.57
CA SER A 21 7.42 19.29 13.82
C SER A 21 6.66 20.62 13.70
N ARG A 22 6.61 21.22 12.52
CA ARG A 22 5.91 22.49 12.27
C ARG A 22 4.45 22.29 11.83
N ASN A 23 4.16 21.20 11.12
CA ASN A 23 2.88 21.05 10.41
C ASN A 23 2.04 19.87 10.90
N TYR A 24 2.61 18.98 11.76
CA TYR A 24 1.94 17.76 12.20
C TYR A 24 1.94 17.61 13.72
N GLY A 25 1.44 18.66 14.44
CA GLY A 25 1.27 18.59 15.88
C GLY A 25 0.03 17.82 16.28
N PHE A 26 -0.12 17.51 17.58
CA PHE A 26 -1.23 16.69 18.09
C PHE A 26 -2.63 17.24 17.77
N GLU A 27 -2.83 18.56 17.80
CA GLU A 27 -4.13 19.16 17.47
C GLU A 27 -4.44 19.02 15.96
N GLN A 28 -3.45 19.13 15.10
CA GLN A 28 -3.58 18.88 13.66
C GLN A 28 -3.94 17.41 13.42
N TRP A 29 -3.18 16.49 14.01
CA TRP A 29 -3.47 15.07 13.95
C TRP A 29 -4.91 14.76 14.39
N ARG A 30 -5.35 15.29 15.54
CA ARG A 30 -6.72 15.08 16.05
C ARG A 30 -7.79 15.57 15.06
N GLY A 31 -7.54 16.72 14.42
CA GLY A 31 -8.43 17.24 13.38
C GLY A 31 -8.50 16.33 12.15
N LEU A 32 -7.35 15.80 11.71
CA LEU A 32 -7.26 14.86 10.59
C LEU A 32 -7.94 13.53 10.93
N ALA A 33 -7.66 12.95 12.09
CA ALA A 33 -8.27 11.71 12.56
C ALA A 33 -9.80 11.79 12.62
N ALA A 34 -10.36 12.96 12.95
CA ALA A 34 -11.80 13.21 12.95
C ALA A 34 -12.39 13.46 11.55
N SER A 35 -11.57 13.69 10.53
CA SER A 35 -12.04 13.95 9.16
C SER A 35 -12.53 12.67 8.48
N ASP A 36 -13.27 12.83 7.38
CA ASP A 36 -13.86 11.70 6.64
C ASP A 36 -12.79 10.72 6.09
N LEU A 37 -11.72 11.24 5.49
CA LEU A 37 -10.62 10.45 4.97
C LEU A 37 -9.59 10.04 6.03
N GLY A 38 -9.50 10.72 7.16
CA GLY A 38 -8.52 10.48 8.21
C GLY A 38 -7.15 11.14 7.96
N PHE A 39 -6.95 11.80 6.82
CA PHE A 39 -5.72 12.48 6.42
C PHE A 39 -6.01 13.74 5.60
N ALA A 40 -4.97 14.53 5.24
CA ALA A 40 -5.08 15.70 4.39
C ALA A 40 -4.47 15.49 3.01
N GLU A 41 -5.23 15.75 1.95
CA GLU A 41 -4.72 15.74 0.57
C GLU A 41 -3.55 16.72 0.38
N THR A 42 -3.58 17.87 1.05
CA THR A 42 -2.48 18.85 1.02
C THR A 42 -1.18 18.29 1.58
N ASN A 43 -1.23 17.50 2.65
CA ASN A 43 -0.05 16.84 3.21
C ASN A 43 0.47 15.77 2.25
N TRP A 44 -0.44 14.98 1.66
CA TRP A 44 -0.09 13.97 0.67
C TRP A 44 0.67 14.56 -0.52
N HIS A 45 0.17 15.67 -1.08
CA HIS A 45 0.86 16.40 -2.14
C HIS A 45 2.22 16.96 -1.69
N THR A 46 2.31 17.49 -0.49
CA THR A 46 3.61 17.94 0.07
C THR A 46 4.59 16.77 0.19
N PHE A 47 4.15 15.58 0.63
CA PHE A 47 5.01 14.40 0.70
C PHE A 47 5.52 13.98 -0.68
N ALA A 48 4.69 14.12 -1.72
CA ALA A 48 5.11 13.89 -3.10
C ALA A 48 6.16 14.91 -3.55
N GLU A 49 5.91 16.21 -3.34
CA GLU A 49 6.86 17.31 -3.69
C GLU A 49 8.21 17.15 -2.99
N MET A 50 8.22 16.62 -1.77
CA MET A 50 9.44 16.30 -1.00
C MET A 50 10.10 14.98 -1.42
N GLY A 51 9.51 14.23 -2.37
CA GLY A 51 10.01 12.94 -2.85
C GLY A 51 9.78 11.77 -1.88
N TRP A 52 9.09 11.97 -0.75
CA TRP A 52 8.93 10.93 0.27
C TRP A 52 8.09 9.74 -0.23
N LEU A 53 7.10 9.99 -1.09
CA LEU A 53 6.26 8.93 -1.66
C LEU A 53 7.03 8.02 -2.62
N GLY A 54 8.05 8.55 -3.29
CA GLY A 54 8.88 7.86 -4.25
C GLY A 54 10.16 7.21 -3.70
N ILE A 55 10.38 7.22 -2.37
CA ILE A 55 11.65 6.76 -1.75
C ILE A 55 12.07 5.36 -2.22
N GLY A 56 11.17 4.40 -2.23
CA GLY A 56 11.46 3.02 -2.63
C GLY A 56 11.20 2.72 -4.11
N ILE A 57 10.85 3.72 -4.91
CA ILE A 57 10.62 3.58 -6.35
C ILE A 57 11.92 3.92 -7.08
N PRO A 58 12.39 3.08 -8.03
CA PRO A 58 13.59 3.37 -8.83
C PRO A 58 13.46 4.69 -9.62
N GLU A 59 14.61 5.35 -9.87
CA GLU A 59 14.67 6.62 -10.62
C GLU A 59 14.08 6.50 -12.02
N GLU A 60 14.25 5.35 -12.70
CA GLU A 60 13.69 5.07 -14.01
C GLU A 60 12.16 5.13 -14.05
N PHE A 61 11.50 4.96 -12.88
CA PHE A 61 10.04 5.11 -12.71
C PHE A 61 9.67 6.38 -11.93
N GLY A 62 10.53 7.39 -11.93
CA GLY A 62 10.25 8.70 -11.33
C GLY A 62 10.35 8.75 -9.80
N GLY A 63 10.90 7.73 -9.17
CA GLY A 63 11.20 7.70 -7.74
C GLY A 63 12.58 8.25 -7.41
N VAL A 64 13.01 8.04 -6.16
CA VAL A 64 14.32 8.50 -5.64
C VAL A 64 15.35 7.38 -5.65
N GLY A 65 14.93 6.12 -5.79
CA GLY A 65 15.81 4.96 -5.87
C GLY A 65 16.50 4.61 -4.54
N PHE A 66 16.00 5.11 -3.41
CA PHE A 66 16.55 4.84 -2.10
C PHE A 66 16.10 3.46 -1.55
N GLY A 67 16.70 3.05 -0.45
CA GLY A 67 16.55 1.70 0.08
C GLY A 67 15.77 1.59 1.39
N ALA A 68 16.05 0.50 2.10
CA ALA A 68 15.37 0.16 3.34
C ALA A 68 15.72 1.13 4.49
N VAL A 69 16.93 1.72 4.51
CA VAL A 69 17.36 2.65 5.55
C VAL A 69 16.56 3.94 5.47
N GLU A 70 16.38 4.50 4.29
CA GLU A 70 15.62 5.73 4.08
C GLU A 70 14.13 5.51 4.37
N ARG A 71 13.59 4.35 4.00
CA ARG A 71 12.22 3.95 4.34
C ARG A 71 12.05 3.81 5.87
N MET A 72 13.07 3.30 6.57
CA MET A 72 13.12 3.24 8.03
C MET A 72 13.10 4.65 8.64
N LEU A 73 13.87 5.61 8.10
CA LEU A 73 13.89 7.00 8.59
C LEU A 73 12.51 7.67 8.48
N ILE A 74 11.79 7.40 7.36
CA ILE A 74 10.40 7.87 7.20
C ILE A 74 9.50 7.22 8.26
N GLY A 75 9.60 5.90 8.43
CA GLY A 75 8.80 5.16 9.42
C GLY A 75 8.99 5.72 10.82
N GLU A 76 10.23 5.91 11.28
CA GLU A 76 10.53 6.49 12.60
C GLU A 76 9.94 7.90 12.76
N ALA A 77 10.11 8.76 11.76
CA ALA A 77 9.56 10.12 11.80
C ALA A 77 8.03 10.13 11.79
N PHE A 78 7.41 9.27 10.95
CA PHE A 78 5.95 9.17 10.86
C PHE A 78 5.34 8.59 12.14
N GLY A 79 5.99 7.61 12.76
CA GLY A 79 5.57 7.10 14.07
C GLY A 79 5.60 8.17 15.15
N ARG A 80 6.68 8.94 15.22
CA ARG A 80 6.87 10.04 16.23
C ARG A 80 5.75 11.08 16.14
N HIS A 81 5.28 11.38 14.94
CA HIS A 81 4.26 12.39 14.70
C HIS A 81 2.86 11.81 14.49
N LEU A 82 2.68 10.48 14.60
CA LEU A 82 1.42 9.77 14.38
C LEU A 82 0.80 10.09 13.01
N VAL A 83 1.61 10.05 11.94
CA VAL A 83 1.18 10.40 10.59
C VAL A 83 0.11 9.43 10.08
N ASN A 84 -1.04 9.97 9.65
CA ASN A 84 -2.20 9.21 9.20
C ASN A 84 -2.35 9.13 7.67
N GLU A 85 -1.56 9.88 6.92
CA GLU A 85 -1.55 9.79 5.45
C GLU A 85 -1.31 8.35 5.01
N PRO A 86 -1.92 7.89 3.88
CA PRO A 86 -1.94 6.48 3.46
C PRO A 86 -0.58 5.96 2.94
N TYR A 87 0.51 6.32 3.64
CA TYR A 87 1.87 5.98 3.22
C TYR A 87 2.13 4.47 3.29
N LEU A 88 1.74 3.82 4.40
CA LEU A 88 1.87 2.37 4.53
C LEU A 88 1.04 1.64 3.46
N ALA A 89 -0.21 2.05 3.26
CA ALA A 89 -1.11 1.39 2.33
C ALA A 89 -0.67 1.57 0.87
N SER A 90 -0.35 2.81 0.48
CA SER A 90 -0.05 3.13 -0.91
C SER A 90 1.43 2.99 -1.24
N SER A 91 2.32 3.77 -0.58
CA SER A 91 3.74 3.78 -0.98
C SER A 91 4.47 2.50 -0.58
N VAL A 92 4.21 1.97 0.64
CA VAL A 92 4.92 0.79 1.12
C VAL A 92 4.30 -0.50 0.58
N LEU A 93 3.02 -0.76 0.84
CA LEU A 93 2.37 -2.02 0.42
C LEU A 93 2.10 -2.04 -1.09
N ALA A 94 1.22 -1.18 -1.59
CA ALA A 94 0.81 -1.24 -2.98
C ALA A 94 1.94 -0.88 -3.96
N GLY A 95 2.79 0.10 -3.61
CA GLY A 95 3.93 0.52 -4.42
C GLY A 95 5.00 -0.56 -4.52
N SER A 96 5.40 -1.19 -3.40
CA SER A 96 6.34 -2.31 -3.43
C SER A 96 5.77 -3.51 -4.18
N LEU A 97 4.48 -3.81 -4.00
CA LEU A 97 3.86 -4.93 -4.71
C LEU A 97 3.79 -4.67 -6.22
N MET A 98 3.46 -3.45 -6.66
CA MET A 98 3.50 -3.07 -8.07
C MET A 98 4.92 -3.18 -8.63
N LEU A 99 5.93 -2.75 -7.88
CA LEU A 99 7.33 -2.85 -8.27
C LEU A 99 7.79 -4.31 -8.44
N HIS A 100 7.37 -5.21 -7.53
CA HIS A 100 7.82 -6.61 -7.55
C HIS A 100 7.00 -7.52 -8.47
N ALA A 101 5.71 -7.25 -8.66
CA ALA A 101 4.80 -8.09 -9.44
C ALA A 101 4.52 -7.54 -10.85
N GLY A 102 4.46 -6.23 -11.03
CA GLY A 102 4.05 -5.61 -12.26
C GLY A 102 4.97 -5.89 -13.45
N SER A 103 4.42 -5.99 -14.65
CA SER A 103 5.20 -5.93 -15.89
C SER A 103 5.83 -4.55 -16.05
N GLU A 104 6.86 -4.43 -16.89
CA GLU A 104 7.53 -3.13 -17.13
C GLU A 104 6.55 -2.04 -17.60
N ALA A 105 5.56 -2.40 -18.42
CA ALA A 105 4.53 -1.47 -18.86
C ALA A 105 3.64 -1.00 -17.69
N GLN A 106 3.26 -1.92 -16.79
CA GLN A 106 2.45 -1.59 -15.62
C GLN A 106 3.23 -0.75 -14.60
N LYS A 107 4.50 -1.06 -14.39
CA LYS A 107 5.40 -0.24 -13.55
C LYS A 107 5.54 1.18 -14.11
N ALA A 108 5.78 1.30 -15.43
CA ALA A 108 5.92 2.59 -16.10
C ALA A 108 4.62 3.43 -16.09
N GLU A 109 3.47 2.79 -16.01
CA GLU A 109 2.18 3.46 -15.90
C GLU A 109 1.89 3.94 -14.46
N TRP A 110 2.09 3.07 -13.45
CA TRP A 110 1.61 3.32 -12.10
C TRP A 110 2.64 3.97 -11.18
N LEU A 111 3.90 3.51 -11.21
CA LEU A 111 4.89 3.96 -10.23
C LEU A 111 5.20 5.47 -10.31
N PRO A 112 5.33 6.09 -11.50
CA PRO A 112 5.54 7.54 -11.58
C PRO A 112 4.36 8.33 -10.98
N ARG A 113 3.13 7.92 -11.25
CA ARG A 113 1.93 8.57 -10.71
C ARG A 113 1.83 8.42 -9.19
N MET A 114 2.26 7.27 -8.65
CA MET A 114 2.32 7.03 -7.21
C MET A 114 3.40 7.90 -6.55
N ALA A 115 4.59 7.99 -7.15
CA ALA A 115 5.68 8.85 -6.67
C ALA A 115 5.29 10.34 -6.67
N ALA A 116 4.54 10.78 -7.68
CA ALA A 116 4.00 12.14 -7.79
C ALA A 116 2.78 12.41 -6.88
N GLY A 117 2.27 11.40 -6.16
CA GLY A 117 1.07 11.53 -5.33
C GLY A 117 -0.24 11.62 -6.11
N GLU A 118 -0.20 11.43 -7.43
CA GLU A 118 -1.35 11.49 -8.34
C GLU A 118 -2.23 10.25 -8.27
N ALA A 119 -1.64 9.09 -7.91
CA ALA A 119 -2.35 7.84 -7.74
C ALA A 119 -2.08 7.24 -6.35
N ARG A 120 -3.15 6.80 -5.69
CA ARG A 120 -3.09 5.97 -4.47
C ARG A 120 -3.68 4.62 -4.78
N LEU A 121 -2.94 3.57 -4.45
CA LEU A 121 -3.42 2.20 -4.54
C LEU A 121 -3.55 1.62 -3.13
N ALA A 122 -4.54 0.73 -2.95
CA ALA A 122 -4.67 -0.08 -1.75
C ALA A 122 -4.40 -1.55 -2.06
N LEU A 123 -4.04 -2.34 -1.05
CA LEU A 123 -3.79 -3.78 -1.19
C LEU A 123 -4.79 -4.58 -0.36
N ALA A 124 -5.55 -5.45 -1.02
CA ALA A 124 -6.54 -6.34 -0.45
C ALA A 124 -6.05 -7.80 -0.53
N PHE A 125 -5.42 -8.31 0.53
CA PHE A 125 -4.90 -9.68 0.58
C PHE A 125 -5.52 -10.52 1.70
N ALA A 126 -5.81 -9.94 2.86
CA ALA A 126 -6.28 -10.66 4.04
C ALA A 126 -7.74 -11.10 3.92
N GLU A 127 -8.04 -12.27 4.48
CA GLU A 127 -9.39 -12.84 4.59
C GLU A 127 -9.66 -13.33 6.02
N THR A 128 -10.91 -13.39 6.43
CA THR A 128 -11.29 -13.79 7.80
C THR A 128 -10.70 -15.15 8.19
N ALA A 129 -10.71 -16.12 7.27
CA ALA A 129 -10.21 -17.47 7.52
C ALA A 129 -8.68 -17.60 7.41
N SER A 130 -8.01 -16.68 6.71
CA SER A 130 -6.56 -16.77 6.48
C SER A 130 -5.74 -16.47 7.73
N ARG A 131 -6.24 -15.65 8.64
CA ARG A 131 -5.47 -15.15 9.80
C ARG A 131 -4.13 -14.56 9.34
N PHE A 132 -3.01 -15.24 9.65
CA PHE A 132 -1.65 -14.84 9.25
C PHE A 132 -1.06 -15.71 8.13
N ASP A 133 -1.87 -16.61 7.54
CA ASP A 133 -1.44 -17.51 6.47
C ASP A 133 -1.69 -16.85 5.11
N LEU A 134 -0.63 -16.38 4.47
CA LEU A 134 -0.68 -15.60 3.21
C LEU A 134 -1.18 -16.41 2.02
N ASN A 135 -1.00 -17.73 2.02
CA ASN A 135 -1.45 -18.61 0.95
C ASN A 135 -2.88 -19.11 1.14
N HIS A 136 -3.50 -18.89 2.31
CA HIS A 136 -4.90 -19.22 2.51
C HIS A 136 -5.79 -18.16 1.86
N VAL A 137 -6.11 -18.35 0.58
CA VAL A 137 -6.91 -17.42 -0.24
C VAL A 137 -8.11 -18.15 -0.83
N ALA A 138 -9.31 -17.82 -0.32
CA ALA A 138 -10.59 -18.36 -0.78
C ALA A 138 -11.25 -17.46 -1.85
N THR A 139 -10.96 -16.16 -1.86
CA THR A 139 -11.33 -15.26 -2.97
C THR A 139 -10.80 -15.84 -4.28
N PHE A 140 -11.64 -16.03 -5.26
CA PHE A 140 -11.23 -16.64 -6.53
C PHE A 140 -11.46 -15.70 -7.73
N ALA A 141 -10.63 -15.87 -8.75
CA ALA A 141 -10.75 -15.23 -10.04
C ALA A 141 -10.94 -16.30 -11.12
N ARG A 142 -11.96 -16.12 -11.96
CA ARG A 142 -12.23 -17.01 -13.09
C ARG A 142 -12.13 -16.25 -14.40
N ARG A 143 -11.52 -16.87 -15.39
CA ARG A 143 -11.45 -16.30 -16.73
C ARG A 143 -12.78 -16.54 -17.45
N GLN A 144 -13.43 -15.46 -17.84
CA GLN A 144 -14.64 -15.47 -18.67
C GLN A 144 -14.35 -14.76 -19.99
N ALA A 145 -14.23 -15.52 -21.06
CA ALA A 145 -13.71 -15.04 -22.36
C ALA A 145 -12.31 -14.40 -22.19
N SER A 146 -12.17 -13.09 -22.42
CA SER A 146 -10.91 -12.35 -22.26
C SER A 146 -10.77 -11.61 -20.93
N ARG A 147 -11.76 -11.71 -20.02
CA ARG A 147 -11.81 -10.94 -18.77
C ARG A 147 -11.64 -11.86 -17.56
N TRP A 148 -11.13 -11.31 -16.48
CA TRP A 148 -11.11 -11.94 -15.17
C TRP A 148 -12.29 -11.44 -14.34
N VAL A 149 -13.00 -12.37 -13.70
CA VAL A 149 -14.16 -12.11 -12.84
C VAL A 149 -13.86 -12.66 -11.46
N LEU A 150 -13.94 -11.79 -10.45
CA LEU A 150 -13.60 -12.09 -9.07
C LEU A 150 -14.85 -12.22 -8.21
N SER A 151 -14.80 -13.19 -7.27
CA SER A 151 -15.81 -13.33 -6.21
C SER A 151 -15.13 -13.76 -4.91
N GLY A 152 -15.58 -13.21 -3.79
CA GLY A 152 -15.06 -13.49 -2.47
C GLY A 152 -15.11 -12.27 -1.55
N GLU A 153 -14.33 -12.31 -0.48
CA GLU A 153 -14.29 -11.25 0.54
C GLU A 153 -12.85 -10.96 0.96
N LYS A 154 -12.57 -9.69 1.21
CA LYS A 154 -11.32 -9.21 1.81
C LYS A 154 -11.61 -8.38 3.03
N ILE A 155 -10.75 -8.46 4.04
CA ILE A 155 -10.91 -7.70 5.28
C ILE A 155 -9.68 -6.81 5.52
N LEU A 156 -9.89 -5.79 6.34
CA LEU A 156 -8.83 -4.90 6.82
C LEU A 156 -7.99 -4.30 5.68
N VAL A 157 -8.65 -3.89 4.60
CA VAL A 157 -7.98 -3.21 3.48
C VAL A 157 -7.75 -1.75 3.87
N LEU A 158 -6.48 -1.42 4.18
CA LEU A 158 -6.10 -0.09 4.63
C LEU A 158 -6.35 0.93 3.51
N ASP A 159 -6.96 2.06 3.88
CA ASP A 159 -7.22 3.23 3.04
C ASP A 159 -7.91 2.95 1.69
N ALA A 160 -8.64 1.82 1.58
CA ALA A 160 -9.32 1.43 0.35
C ALA A 160 -10.29 2.50 -0.17
N ARG A 161 -10.94 3.26 0.73
CA ARG A 161 -11.86 4.33 0.37
C ARG A 161 -11.18 5.53 -0.32
N ALA A 162 -9.91 5.77 0.00
CA ALA A 162 -9.10 6.83 -0.58
C ALA A 162 -8.30 6.39 -1.81
N ALA A 163 -8.34 5.11 -2.15
CA ALA A 163 -7.58 4.55 -3.25
C ALA A 163 -8.28 4.77 -4.60
N GLU A 164 -7.49 5.15 -5.61
CA GLU A 164 -7.95 5.21 -7.00
C GLU A 164 -8.17 3.80 -7.57
N ARG A 165 -7.32 2.85 -7.19
CA ARG A 165 -7.44 1.43 -7.54
C ARG A 165 -7.08 0.56 -6.35
N ILE A 166 -7.62 -0.65 -6.36
CA ILE A 166 -7.34 -1.68 -5.36
C ILE A 166 -6.65 -2.86 -6.04
N LEU A 167 -5.50 -3.25 -5.51
CA LEU A 167 -4.83 -4.49 -5.85
C LEU A 167 -5.46 -5.63 -5.03
N ILE A 168 -6.09 -6.59 -5.69
CA ILE A 168 -6.78 -7.69 -5.03
C ILE A 168 -6.07 -9.01 -5.31
N LEU A 169 -5.64 -9.69 -4.24
CA LEU A 169 -5.12 -11.04 -4.32
C LEU A 169 -6.28 -12.03 -4.47
N ALA A 170 -6.26 -12.87 -5.50
CA ALA A 170 -7.28 -13.90 -5.71
C ALA A 170 -6.67 -15.18 -6.28
N ARG A 171 -7.32 -16.30 -6.05
CA ARG A 171 -6.92 -17.61 -6.55
C ARG A 171 -7.39 -17.80 -7.97
N THR A 172 -6.49 -18.15 -8.87
CA THR A 172 -6.78 -18.47 -10.28
C THR A 172 -6.78 -19.99 -10.52
N SER A 173 -6.04 -20.75 -9.69
CA SER A 173 -5.94 -22.21 -9.78
C SER A 173 -5.47 -22.82 -8.46
N GLY A 174 -5.54 -24.16 -8.35
CA GLY A 174 -5.11 -24.89 -7.15
C GLY A 174 -6.11 -24.83 -6.00
N GLU A 175 -5.69 -25.34 -4.83
CA GLU A 175 -6.46 -25.37 -3.60
C GLU A 175 -6.20 -24.13 -2.74
N THR A 176 -7.14 -23.84 -1.81
CA THR A 176 -7.13 -22.61 -0.99
C THR A 176 -5.80 -22.35 -0.26
N GLY A 177 -5.05 -23.38 0.13
CA GLY A 177 -3.76 -23.27 0.85
C GLY A 177 -2.53 -23.36 -0.03
N ASP A 178 -2.66 -23.43 -1.36
CA ASP A 178 -1.51 -23.54 -2.24
C ASP A 178 -0.80 -22.18 -2.41
N ARG A 179 0.54 -22.22 -2.46
CA ARG A 179 1.35 -21.02 -2.76
C ARG A 179 1.32 -20.64 -4.25
N HIS A 180 1.05 -21.61 -5.13
CA HIS A 180 0.87 -21.39 -6.57
C HIS A 180 -0.58 -21.06 -6.89
N GLY A 181 -0.82 -20.45 -8.04
CA GLY A 181 -2.16 -20.14 -8.52
C GLY A 181 -2.78 -18.92 -7.84
N LEU A 182 -1.98 -18.00 -7.31
CA LEU A 182 -2.42 -16.71 -6.82
C LEU A 182 -2.13 -15.62 -7.86
N GLY A 183 -3.17 -14.91 -8.29
CA GLY A 183 -3.09 -13.76 -9.18
C GLY A 183 -3.33 -12.45 -8.43
N LEU A 184 -2.77 -11.36 -8.94
CA LEU A 184 -2.97 -10.01 -8.44
C LEU A 184 -3.77 -9.21 -9.46
N PHE A 185 -4.90 -8.64 -9.04
CA PHE A 185 -5.86 -7.97 -9.93
C PHE A 185 -6.03 -6.51 -9.57
N LEU A 186 -5.96 -5.64 -10.57
CA LEU A 186 -6.24 -4.22 -10.43
C LEU A 186 -7.74 -3.97 -10.66
N ILE A 187 -8.40 -3.29 -9.73
CA ILE A 187 -9.84 -3.05 -9.76
C ILE A 187 -10.14 -1.59 -9.40
N ASP A 188 -11.04 -0.97 -10.15
CA ASP A 188 -11.64 0.31 -9.78
C ASP A 188 -12.64 0.09 -8.63
N PRO A 189 -12.55 0.82 -7.51
CA PRO A 189 -13.50 0.69 -6.41
C PRO A 189 -14.97 0.93 -6.80
N ALA A 190 -15.21 1.65 -7.91
CA ALA A 190 -16.54 1.91 -8.43
C ALA A 190 -17.10 0.79 -9.35
N THR A 191 -16.33 -0.28 -9.56
CA THR A 191 -16.78 -1.40 -10.42
C THR A 191 -18.02 -2.07 -9.83
N GLU A 192 -18.99 -2.37 -10.71
CA GLU A 192 -20.21 -3.10 -10.34
C GLU A 192 -19.88 -4.44 -9.67
N GLY A 193 -20.61 -4.77 -8.61
CA GLY A 193 -20.39 -5.99 -7.81
C GLY A 193 -19.34 -5.82 -6.68
N LEU A 194 -18.59 -4.70 -6.63
CA LEU A 194 -17.70 -4.40 -5.52
C LEU A 194 -18.44 -3.55 -4.48
N SER A 195 -18.38 -3.94 -3.23
CA SER A 195 -18.87 -3.13 -2.12
C SER A 195 -17.82 -2.96 -1.02
N LEU A 196 -17.70 -1.75 -0.47
CA LEU A 196 -16.80 -1.37 0.61
C LEU A 196 -17.60 -1.11 1.89
N ARG A 197 -17.23 -1.77 2.97
CA ARG A 197 -17.68 -1.44 4.33
C ARG A 197 -16.52 -0.79 5.08
N SER A 198 -16.47 0.53 5.06
CA SER A 198 -15.40 1.31 5.69
C SER A 198 -15.65 1.52 7.18
N TYR A 199 -14.57 1.53 7.96
CA TYR A 199 -14.56 1.78 9.41
C TYR A 199 -13.23 2.41 9.84
N THR A 200 -13.23 2.91 11.08
CA THR A 200 -12.02 3.45 11.73
C THR A 200 -11.43 2.35 12.61
N THR A 201 -10.13 2.15 12.55
CA THR A 201 -9.37 1.24 13.41
C THR A 201 -9.07 1.90 14.75
N VAL A 202 -8.55 1.13 15.71
CA VAL A 202 -8.27 1.62 17.08
C VAL A 202 -7.22 2.73 17.13
N ASP A 203 -6.37 2.82 16.12
CA ASP A 203 -5.33 3.85 15.90
C ASP A 203 -5.81 5.00 15.00
N ASP A 204 -7.13 5.15 14.83
CA ASP A 204 -7.80 6.17 14.03
C ASP A 204 -7.48 6.16 12.52
N ARG A 205 -6.85 5.11 11.99
CA ARG A 205 -6.68 4.90 10.54
C ARG A 205 -7.99 4.44 9.89
N ARG A 206 -8.04 4.48 8.57
CA ARG A 206 -9.18 4.01 7.79
C ARG A 206 -8.91 2.64 7.21
N ALA A 207 -9.87 1.74 7.36
CA ALA A 207 -9.85 0.43 6.74
C ALA A 207 -11.22 0.09 6.16
N SER A 208 -11.28 -0.89 5.27
CA SER A 208 -12.52 -1.39 4.70
C SER A 208 -12.49 -2.90 4.60
N ASP A 209 -13.66 -3.52 4.80
CA ASP A 209 -13.90 -4.86 4.29
C ASP A 209 -14.51 -4.75 2.89
N ILE A 210 -14.15 -5.67 2.01
CA ILE A 210 -14.55 -5.68 0.60
C ILE A 210 -15.31 -6.97 0.31
N VAL A 211 -16.47 -6.85 -0.33
CA VAL A 211 -17.20 -7.97 -0.94
C VAL A 211 -17.12 -7.85 -2.45
N LEU A 212 -16.80 -8.96 -3.10
CA LEU A 212 -16.68 -9.10 -4.55
C LEU A 212 -17.75 -10.07 -5.03
N ASP A 213 -18.72 -9.60 -5.79
CA ASP A 213 -19.79 -10.40 -6.39
C ASP A 213 -19.75 -10.28 -7.92
N GLY A 214 -18.94 -11.13 -8.54
CA GLY A 214 -18.78 -11.13 -9.99
C GLY A 214 -18.06 -9.89 -10.55
N VAL A 215 -17.12 -9.31 -9.79
CA VAL A 215 -16.38 -8.09 -10.15
C VAL A 215 -15.44 -8.34 -11.32
N VAL A 216 -15.56 -7.55 -12.37
CA VAL A 216 -14.66 -7.62 -13.53
C VAL A 216 -13.39 -6.84 -13.26
N ALA A 217 -12.23 -7.51 -13.30
CA ALA A 217 -10.95 -6.87 -13.14
C ALA A 217 -10.59 -6.01 -14.36
N GLU A 218 -9.97 -4.85 -14.10
CA GLU A 218 -9.40 -3.98 -15.11
C GLU A 218 -8.16 -4.63 -15.76
N ALA A 219 -7.28 -5.17 -14.92
CA ALA A 219 -6.06 -5.86 -15.35
C ALA A 219 -5.63 -6.95 -14.37
N LEU A 220 -4.93 -7.97 -14.89
CA LEU A 220 -4.04 -8.83 -14.12
C LEU A 220 -2.68 -8.13 -14.02
N ILE A 221 -2.14 -8.03 -12.82
CA ILE A 221 -0.81 -7.45 -12.57
C ILE A 221 0.21 -8.58 -12.55
N GLY A 222 1.22 -8.46 -13.42
CA GLY A 222 2.25 -9.49 -13.59
C GLY A 222 1.71 -10.78 -14.19
N ASP A 223 2.24 -11.91 -13.71
CA ASP A 223 1.94 -13.23 -14.23
C ASP A 223 0.78 -13.92 -13.50
N ASP A 224 -0.03 -14.68 -14.25
CA ASP A 224 -1.08 -15.52 -13.69
C ASP A 224 -0.49 -16.61 -12.79
N GLY A 225 -0.97 -16.67 -11.55
CA GLY A 225 -0.51 -17.62 -10.54
C GLY A 225 0.80 -17.26 -9.85
N GLY A 226 1.45 -16.15 -10.20
CA GLY A 226 2.78 -15.75 -9.73
C GLY A 226 2.82 -14.77 -8.56
N ALA A 227 1.69 -14.37 -7.97
CA ALA A 227 1.63 -13.27 -7.01
C ALA A 227 2.21 -13.57 -5.61
N PHE A 228 2.41 -14.84 -5.24
CA PHE A 228 2.79 -15.20 -3.86
C PHE A 228 4.14 -14.60 -3.41
N HIS A 229 5.21 -14.82 -4.16
CA HIS A 229 6.53 -14.32 -3.79
C HIS A 229 6.65 -12.79 -3.81
N PRO A 230 6.10 -12.06 -4.81
CA PRO A 230 5.99 -10.61 -4.73
C PRO A 230 5.25 -10.11 -3.50
N LEU A 231 4.15 -10.76 -3.12
CA LEU A 231 3.39 -10.42 -1.91
C LEU A 231 4.22 -10.66 -0.64
N GLU A 232 4.86 -11.82 -0.50
CA GLU A 232 5.71 -12.16 0.64
C GLU A 232 6.80 -11.10 0.82
N ARG A 233 7.50 -10.74 -0.25
CA ARG A 233 8.53 -9.70 -0.23
C ARG A 233 7.98 -8.31 0.12
N CYS A 234 6.84 -7.94 -0.43
CA CYS A 234 6.16 -6.68 -0.11
C CYS A 234 5.82 -6.59 1.39
N LEU A 235 5.33 -7.69 1.98
CA LEU A 235 4.99 -7.73 3.39
C LEU A 235 6.22 -7.70 4.30
N ASP A 236 7.34 -8.31 3.90
CA ASP A 236 8.62 -8.18 4.62
C ASP A 236 9.08 -6.73 4.68
N GLU A 237 8.98 -5.99 3.56
CA GLU A 237 9.28 -4.55 3.50
C GLU A 237 8.32 -3.73 4.37
N ALA A 238 7.04 -4.08 4.41
CA ALA A 238 6.05 -3.43 5.26
C ALA A 238 6.28 -3.70 6.75
N ILE A 239 6.67 -4.92 7.12
CA ILE A 239 7.05 -5.27 8.49
C ILE A 239 8.27 -4.46 8.93
N LEU A 240 9.29 -4.33 8.07
CA LEU A 240 10.46 -3.51 8.36
C LEU A 240 10.08 -2.03 8.60
N TYR A 241 9.20 -1.48 7.76
CA TYR A 241 8.67 -0.12 7.96
C TYR A 241 7.94 0.02 9.31
N LEU A 242 7.04 -0.90 9.64
CA LEU A 242 6.29 -0.90 10.91
C LEU A 242 7.20 -1.06 12.13
N CYS A 243 8.27 -1.87 12.01
CA CYS A 243 9.30 -2.00 13.04
C CYS A 243 10.07 -0.68 13.28
N ALA A 244 10.14 0.21 12.29
CA ALA A 244 10.71 1.54 12.45
C ALA A 244 9.68 2.58 12.94
N GLU A 245 8.42 2.46 12.52
CA GLU A 245 7.33 3.33 12.98
C GLU A 245 7.08 3.18 14.49
N ALA A 246 7.13 1.96 15.02
CA ALA A 246 6.86 1.68 16.42
C ALA A 246 7.82 2.40 17.41
N PRO A 247 9.17 2.38 17.27
CA PRO A 247 10.05 3.17 18.11
C PRO A 247 9.83 4.69 17.99
N GLY A 248 9.44 5.16 16.80
CA GLY A 248 9.07 6.57 16.62
C GLY A 248 7.90 6.99 17.47
N ALA A 249 6.88 6.13 17.61
CA ALA A 249 5.70 6.38 18.43
C ALA A 249 5.94 6.23 19.93
N MET A 250 7.00 5.53 20.38
CA MET A 250 7.40 5.37 21.78
C MET A 250 8.19 6.56 22.32
#